data_eab89077433f05cfee06ba769869c91c
#
_entry.id   eab89077433f05cfee06ba769869c91c
#
_cell.length_a   1.000
_cell.length_b   1.000
_cell.length_c   1.000
_cell.angle_alpha   90.00
_cell.angle_beta   90.00
_cell.angle_gamma   90.00
#
_symmetry.space_group_name_H-M   'P 1'
#
loop_
_entity.id
_entity.type
_entity.pdbx_description
1 polymer ?
#
loop_
_entity_poly.entity_id
_entity_poly.type
_entity_poly.pdbx_seq_one_letter_code
_entity_poly.pdbx_strand_id
1 'polypeptide(L)'
;MNTEYLLQPQGRVLQEYNDCRARNSFICGPLGSGKTVQTILKLLDLMCEQAPVKARTHKNHNVRLSRVIACRNTYSELFSTTIKDWLEIHGELGPFKQGSKEPPTHNIQFKLEDGTTVRSEVIFIAFDRPEHVKKARGIQATWIWLNETKEHAKSVVDMLDLRHGRYPSKKEGSMCTHHGMLGDSNAPDEDHWYYKIAEEERPEDWKFYKQAGGVFKDGEEWKINPKAENIGNLPEGYYRRGLQGKTNDWIKVNLANEYGFVSDGKPVHPFYADSVHCASGEYIPNPDRPIVLGFDFGRTPACAMLQRNSMGGWALFDELVCDDSGALEFAPLVKRYMEENYPLCKFVGWGDPSGQNRNQANSDTPFKILRAAGIPCAPTQTNDPMIRRAALEVPMKEIMMDGKPRFQLYPKAK
;
A
#
# COMPACT_ATOMS: atom_id res chain seq x y z
N MET A 1 31.64 10.38 20.31
CA MET A 1 31.44 9.64 19.06
C MET A 1 31.42 10.68 17.96
N ASN A 2 32.22 10.53 16.91
CA ASN A 2 32.28 11.52 15.84
C ASN A 2 30.92 11.50 15.08
N THR A 3 30.17 12.56 15.21
CA THR A 3 28.85 12.75 14.56
C THR A 3 28.96 12.67 13.03
N GLU A 4 30.12 12.93 12.45
CA GLU A 4 30.38 12.80 11.01
C GLU A 4 30.22 11.38 10.47
N TYR A 5 30.46 10.35 11.27
CA TYR A 5 30.38 8.95 10.81
C TYR A 5 28.93 8.44 10.64
N LEU A 6 27.98 9.07 11.36
CA LEU A 6 26.56 8.74 11.29
C LEU A 6 25.84 9.38 10.08
N LEU A 7 26.46 10.35 9.44
CA LEU A 7 25.81 11.21 8.43
C LEU A 7 26.13 10.83 6.97
N GLN A 8 26.95 9.80 6.74
CA GLN A 8 27.30 9.38 5.38
C GLN A 8 26.49 8.15 4.93
N PRO A 9 26.03 8.11 3.65
CA PRO A 9 25.37 6.93 3.10
C PRO A 9 26.26 5.68 3.21
N GLN A 10 25.75 4.64 3.85
CA GLN A 10 26.48 3.40 4.11
C GLN A 10 26.17 2.32 3.06
N GLY A 11 26.23 2.67 1.79
CA GLY A 11 25.99 1.77 0.70
C GLY A 11 25.82 2.51 -0.64
N ARG A 12 25.98 1.77 -1.73
CA ARG A 12 25.90 2.32 -3.08
C ARG A 12 24.50 2.84 -3.41
N VAL A 13 23.47 2.06 -3.09
CA VAL A 13 22.08 2.43 -3.42
C VAL A 13 21.63 3.60 -2.52
N LEU A 14 22.06 3.65 -1.26
CA LEU A 14 21.85 4.78 -0.38
C LEU A 14 22.50 6.05 -0.94
N GLN A 15 23.72 5.96 -1.47
CA GLN A 15 24.41 7.09 -2.09
C GLN A 15 23.69 7.56 -3.36
N GLU A 16 23.36 6.63 -4.28
CA GLU A 16 22.63 6.94 -5.52
C GLU A 16 21.28 7.60 -5.21
N TYR A 17 20.56 7.12 -4.17
CA TYR A 17 19.34 7.74 -3.70
C TYR A 17 19.58 9.13 -3.13
N ASN A 18 20.62 9.31 -2.31
CA ASN A 18 20.98 10.61 -1.75
C ASN A 18 21.26 11.64 -2.84
N ASP A 19 22.02 11.26 -3.87
CA ASP A 19 22.45 12.15 -4.93
C ASP A 19 21.36 12.44 -5.96
N CYS A 20 20.29 11.67 -5.96
CA CYS A 20 19.16 11.86 -6.87
C CYS A 20 18.45 13.20 -6.62
N ARG A 21 18.25 13.96 -7.67
CA ARG A 21 17.49 15.23 -7.69
C ARG A 21 16.25 15.18 -8.60
N ALA A 22 15.81 13.95 -8.95
CA ALA A 22 14.50 13.77 -9.58
C ALA A 22 13.37 14.29 -8.67
N ARG A 23 12.29 14.73 -9.28
CA ARG A 23 11.14 15.27 -8.58
C ARG A 23 10.57 14.28 -7.55
N ASN A 24 10.40 13.04 -7.94
CA ASN A 24 9.90 11.99 -7.07
C ASN A 24 10.96 10.88 -6.96
N SER A 25 11.44 10.60 -5.75
CA SER A 25 12.44 9.57 -5.50
C SER A 25 12.10 8.71 -4.29
N PHE A 26 12.12 7.41 -4.50
CA PHE A 26 11.68 6.41 -3.52
C PHE A 26 12.77 5.37 -3.32
N ILE A 27 12.97 4.96 -2.06
CA ILE A 27 13.90 3.88 -1.73
C ILE A 27 13.15 2.73 -1.04
N CYS A 28 13.41 1.52 -1.54
CA CYS A 28 12.89 0.27 -0.98
C CYS A 28 14.06 -0.58 -0.49
N GLY A 29 13.97 -1.03 0.76
CA GLY A 29 15.05 -1.79 1.39
C GLY A 29 14.58 -2.65 2.56
N PRO A 30 15.40 -3.64 2.98
CA PRO A 30 15.09 -4.49 4.11
C PRO A 30 15.10 -3.73 5.44
N LEU A 31 14.62 -4.37 6.50
CA LEU A 31 14.77 -3.85 7.86
C LEU A 31 16.27 -3.63 8.17
N GLY A 32 16.59 -2.50 8.81
CA GLY A 32 17.97 -2.15 9.17
C GLY A 32 18.83 -1.60 8.03
N SER A 33 18.31 -1.42 6.83
CA SER A 33 19.09 -0.97 5.67
C SER A 33 19.46 0.52 5.64
N GLY A 34 19.02 1.32 6.63
CA GLY A 34 19.33 2.75 6.71
C GLY A 34 18.47 3.67 5.83
N LYS A 35 17.47 3.15 5.11
CA LYS A 35 16.63 3.90 4.16
C LYS A 35 15.95 5.13 4.78
N THR A 36 15.36 4.99 5.97
CA THR A 36 14.65 6.09 6.66
C THR A 36 15.63 7.17 7.13
N VAL A 37 16.74 6.77 7.74
CA VAL A 37 17.82 7.70 8.16
C VAL A 37 18.34 8.45 6.93
N GLN A 38 18.60 7.77 5.82
CA GLN A 38 19.08 8.42 4.60
C GLN A 38 18.05 9.40 4.02
N THR A 39 16.76 9.10 4.10
CA THR A 39 15.70 10.02 3.65
C THR A 39 15.66 11.28 4.52
N ILE A 40 15.84 11.14 5.83
CA ILE A 40 15.93 12.26 6.78
C ILE A 40 17.15 13.16 6.47
N LEU A 41 18.31 12.56 6.22
CA LEU A 41 19.54 13.30 5.87
C LEU A 41 19.38 14.02 4.53
N LYS A 42 18.89 13.33 3.50
CA LYS A 42 18.62 13.90 2.19
C LYS A 42 17.68 15.11 2.24
N LEU A 43 16.68 15.09 3.11
CA LEU A 43 15.78 16.23 3.29
C LEU A 43 16.50 17.47 3.77
N LEU A 44 17.48 17.32 4.69
CA LEU A 44 18.28 18.44 5.15
C LEU A 44 19.16 19.01 4.02
N ASP A 45 19.81 18.15 3.23
CA ASP A 45 20.58 18.57 2.06
C ASP A 45 19.72 19.38 1.09
N LEU A 46 18.52 18.88 0.77
CA LEU A 46 17.57 19.55 -0.10
C LEU A 46 17.06 20.89 0.45
N MET A 47 16.96 21.05 1.77
CA MET A 47 16.68 22.35 2.39
C MET A 47 17.85 23.33 2.18
N CYS A 48 19.08 22.87 2.30
CA CYS A 48 20.29 23.66 2.08
C CYS A 48 20.46 24.06 0.61
N GLU A 49 20.00 23.27 -0.33
CA GLU A 49 20.11 23.53 -1.78
C GLU A 49 19.07 24.52 -2.32
N GLN A 50 18.02 24.88 -1.55
CA GLN A 50 17.09 25.91 -2.00
C GLN A 50 17.79 27.23 -2.23
N ALA A 51 17.48 27.93 -3.32
CA ALA A 51 18.05 29.24 -3.57
C ALA A 51 17.61 30.26 -2.51
N PRO A 52 18.52 31.09 -2.00
CA PRO A 52 18.15 32.14 -1.05
C PRO A 52 17.34 33.27 -1.74
N VAL A 53 16.51 33.93 -0.96
CA VAL A 53 15.76 35.11 -1.43
C VAL A 53 16.75 36.24 -1.78
N LYS A 54 16.76 36.65 -3.04
CA LYS A 54 17.71 37.65 -3.58
C LYS A 54 17.26 39.09 -3.34
N ALA A 55 15.97 39.37 -3.18
CA ALA A 55 15.43 40.72 -3.03
C ALA A 55 15.90 41.36 -1.72
N ARG A 56 16.82 42.34 -1.79
CA ARG A 56 17.43 42.98 -0.61
C ARG A 56 16.42 43.67 0.32
N THR A 57 15.33 44.15 -0.20
CA THR A 57 14.25 44.84 0.56
C THR A 57 13.27 43.86 1.20
N HIS A 58 13.34 42.59 0.87
CA HIS A 58 12.42 41.59 1.40
C HIS A 58 12.87 41.10 2.78
N LYS A 59 11.93 40.92 3.72
CA LYS A 59 12.22 40.44 5.09
C LYS A 59 12.96 39.10 5.16
N ASN A 60 12.85 38.28 4.11
CA ASN A 60 13.53 37.00 3.99
C ASN A 60 14.81 37.09 3.14
N HIS A 61 15.40 38.26 2.93
CA HIS A 61 16.65 38.38 2.18
C HIS A 61 17.73 37.44 2.74
N ASN A 62 18.45 36.73 1.87
CA ASN A 62 19.46 35.71 2.18
C ASN A 62 18.94 34.49 2.97
N VAL A 63 17.61 34.24 2.97
CA VAL A 63 17.04 33.07 3.60
C VAL A 63 16.66 32.03 2.54
N ARG A 64 17.05 30.78 2.76
CA ARG A 64 16.65 29.60 1.99
C ARG A 64 15.40 29.01 2.66
N LEU A 65 14.25 29.20 2.01
CA LEU A 65 12.97 28.83 2.57
C LEU A 65 12.51 27.47 2.05
N SER A 66 12.03 26.63 2.93
CA SER A 66 11.37 25.38 2.55
C SER A 66 10.30 24.95 3.57
N ARG A 67 9.42 24.07 3.16
CA ARG A 67 8.42 23.41 4.01
C ARG A 67 8.35 21.95 3.62
N VAL A 68 8.55 21.07 4.58
CA VAL A 68 8.44 19.62 4.42
C VAL A 68 7.17 19.13 5.09
N ILE A 69 6.41 18.27 4.43
CA ILE A 69 5.32 17.52 5.03
C ILE A 69 5.80 16.09 5.20
N ALA A 70 6.01 15.65 6.43
CA ALA A 70 6.36 14.28 6.78
C ALA A 70 5.07 13.50 7.06
N CYS A 71 4.84 12.46 6.26
CA CYS A 71 3.60 11.68 6.26
C CYS A 71 3.82 10.29 6.83
N ARG A 72 2.88 9.80 7.63
CA ARG A 72 2.78 8.43 8.10
C ARG A 72 1.32 7.97 8.03
N ASN A 73 1.08 6.67 8.03
CA ASN A 73 -0.27 6.13 7.96
C ASN A 73 -1.10 6.50 9.21
N THR A 74 -0.59 6.25 10.43
CA THR A 74 -1.32 6.55 11.67
C THR A 74 -0.62 7.57 12.55
N TYR A 75 -1.37 8.30 13.40
CA TYR A 75 -0.78 9.20 14.40
C TYR A 75 0.07 8.47 15.43
N SER A 76 -0.32 7.26 15.84
CA SER A 76 0.45 6.45 16.78
C SER A 76 1.86 6.17 16.25
N GLU A 77 1.95 5.71 15.02
CA GLU A 77 3.23 5.42 14.36
C GLU A 77 4.02 6.69 14.03
N LEU A 78 3.33 7.75 13.62
CA LEU A 78 3.95 9.04 13.38
C LEU A 78 4.75 9.52 14.61
N PHE A 79 4.17 9.39 15.81
CA PHE A 79 4.83 9.79 17.06
C PHE A 79 5.88 8.79 17.53
N SER A 80 5.58 7.49 17.45
CA SER A 80 6.45 6.45 18.01
C SER A 80 7.70 6.19 17.17
N THR A 81 7.68 6.52 15.87
CA THR A 81 8.78 6.27 14.93
C THR A 81 9.22 7.54 14.20
N THR A 82 8.44 8.05 13.26
CA THR A 82 8.82 9.09 12.30
C THR A 82 9.31 10.39 12.98
N ILE A 83 8.55 10.91 13.95
CA ILE A 83 8.94 12.12 14.70
C ILE A 83 10.15 11.85 15.58
N LYS A 84 10.19 10.68 16.22
CA LYS A 84 11.30 10.30 17.08
C LYS A 84 12.61 10.22 16.30
N ASP A 85 12.64 9.49 15.18
CA ASP A 85 13.83 9.34 14.33
C ASP A 85 14.28 10.69 13.76
N TRP A 86 13.32 11.52 13.34
CA TRP A 86 13.60 12.87 12.86
C TRP A 86 14.25 13.75 13.93
N LEU A 87 13.70 13.76 15.15
CA LEU A 87 14.21 14.60 16.25
C LEU A 87 15.53 14.07 16.83
N GLU A 88 15.79 12.76 16.78
CA GLU A 88 17.07 12.18 17.17
C GLU A 88 18.21 12.71 16.30
N ILE A 89 17.95 12.93 15.00
CA ILE A 89 18.95 13.41 14.04
C ILE A 89 18.99 14.94 13.99
N HIS A 90 17.86 15.62 13.99
CA HIS A 90 17.75 17.05 13.70
C HIS A 90 17.14 17.89 14.83
N GLY A 91 16.85 17.31 15.99
CA GLY A 91 16.15 18.01 17.08
C GLY A 91 16.84 19.28 17.59
N GLU A 92 18.18 19.34 17.50
CA GLU A 92 18.97 20.50 17.91
C GLU A 92 18.89 21.69 16.93
N LEU A 93 18.38 21.49 15.71
CA LEU A 93 18.33 22.54 14.67
C LEU A 93 17.21 23.56 14.89
N GLY A 94 16.39 23.40 15.93
CA GLY A 94 15.35 24.37 16.28
C GLY A 94 14.23 23.81 17.16
N PRO A 95 13.21 24.62 17.49
CA PRO A 95 12.14 24.22 18.40
C PRO A 95 11.13 23.29 17.74
N PHE A 96 10.83 22.18 18.40
CA PHE A 96 9.71 21.32 18.10
C PHE A 96 8.46 21.77 18.88
N LYS A 97 7.33 21.90 18.19
CA LYS A 97 6.03 22.28 18.77
C LYS A 97 5.01 21.16 18.58
N GLN A 98 4.32 20.85 19.64
CA GLN A 98 3.22 19.89 19.64
C GLN A 98 2.03 20.52 20.35
N GLY A 99 0.96 20.78 19.61
CA GLY A 99 -0.28 21.34 20.14
C GLY A 99 -1.47 20.38 19.94
N SER A 100 -2.55 20.63 20.67
CA SER A 100 -3.78 19.82 20.53
C SER A 100 -4.62 20.18 19.30
N LYS A 101 -4.38 21.34 18.69
CA LYS A 101 -5.16 21.85 17.54
C LYS A 101 -4.38 21.95 16.24
N GLU A 102 -3.06 21.95 16.32
CA GLU A 102 -2.17 22.08 15.16
C GLU A 102 -1.31 20.81 15.03
N PRO A 103 -0.95 20.42 13.80
CA PRO A 103 -0.07 19.26 13.60
C PRO A 103 1.30 19.53 14.23
N PRO A 104 1.96 18.50 14.77
CA PRO A 104 3.33 18.61 15.27
C PRO A 104 4.24 19.24 14.22
N THR A 105 5.06 20.18 14.62
CA THR A 105 5.90 20.96 13.70
C THR A 105 7.28 21.22 14.30
N HIS A 106 8.33 20.91 13.54
CA HIS A 106 9.70 21.25 13.85
C HIS A 106 10.13 22.45 12.99
N ASN A 107 10.53 23.55 13.65
CA ASN A 107 10.98 24.75 12.97
C ASN A 107 12.51 24.78 12.97
N ILE A 108 13.11 24.54 11.82
CA ILE A 108 14.56 24.50 11.63
C ILE A 108 15.07 25.86 11.23
N GLN A 109 16.18 26.30 11.86
CA GLN A 109 16.88 27.51 11.44
C GLN A 109 18.37 27.45 11.80
N PHE A 110 19.24 27.56 10.79
CA PHE A 110 20.70 27.65 10.98
C PHE A 110 21.35 28.42 9.83
N LYS A 111 22.62 28.83 10.03
CA LYS A 111 23.41 29.54 9.02
C LYS A 111 24.33 28.58 8.28
N LEU A 112 24.47 28.80 6.98
CA LEU A 112 25.48 28.13 6.15
C LEU A 112 26.74 28.96 6.06
N GLU A 113 27.86 28.34 5.64
CA GLU A 113 29.15 28.98 5.45
C GLU A 113 29.14 30.11 4.44
N ASP A 114 28.26 30.06 3.46
CA ASP A 114 28.04 31.11 2.44
C ASP A 114 27.33 32.37 2.97
N GLY A 115 27.03 32.39 4.27
CA GLY A 115 26.35 33.49 4.96
C GLY A 115 24.85 33.50 4.82
N THR A 116 24.24 32.53 4.07
CA THR A 116 22.80 32.40 3.97
C THR A 116 22.21 31.66 5.19
N THR A 117 20.92 31.83 5.42
CA THR A 117 20.20 31.15 6.51
C THR A 117 19.23 30.14 5.93
N VAL A 118 19.30 28.89 6.33
CA VAL A 118 18.25 27.88 6.09
C VAL A 118 17.13 28.12 7.09
N ARG A 119 15.89 28.20 6.61
CA ARG A 119 14.68 28.23 7.44
C ARG A 119 13.63 27.29 6.86
N SER A 120 13.32 26.25 7.58
CA SER A 120 12.36 25.24 7.15
C SER A 120 11.35 24.91 8.23
N GLU A 121 10.12 24.60 7.82
CA GLU A 121 9.09 24.00 8.67
C GLU A 121 8.93 22.53 8.26
N VAL A 122 9.04 21.62 9.23
CA VAL A 122 8.72 20.21 9.03
C VAL A 122 7.43 19.90 9.78
N ILE A 123 6.37 19.68 9.04
CA ILE A 123 5.02 19.46 9.57
C ILE A 123 4.70 17.97 9.45
N PHE A 124 4.30 17.35 10.55
CA PHE A 124 4.03 15.91 10.62
C PHE A 124 2.53 15.65 10.55
N ILE A 125 2.10 14.84 9.57
CA ILE A 125 0.68 14.58 9.30
C ILE A 125 0.44 13.08 9.09
N ALA A 126 -0.58 12.53 9.76
CA ALA A 126 -1.04 11.17 9.49
C ALA A 126 -2.23 11.14 8.51
N PHE A 127 -2.23 10.13 7.62
CA PHE A 127 -3.27 9.87 6.63
C PHE A 127 -3.81 8.45 6.81
N ASP A 128 -4.52 8.21 7.92
CA ASP A 128 -5.01 6.91 8.35
C ASP A 128 -6.31 6.45 7.67
N ARG A 129 -6.90 7.27 6.78
CA ARG A 129 -8.13 6.95 6.04
C ARG A 129 -8.14 7.59 4.66
N PRO A 130 -8.77 6.94 3.66
CA PRO A 130 -8.92 7.50 2.32
C PRO A 130 -9.60 8.88 2.30
N GLU A 131 -10.54 9.14 3.24
CA GLU A 131 -11.21 10.44 3.34
C GLU A 131 -10.26 11.58 3.72
N HIS A 132 -9.09 11.26 4.27
CA HIS A 132 -8.05 12.23 4.61
C HIS A 132 -7.38 12.88 3.39
N VAL A 133 -7.65 12.41 2.16
CA VAL A 133 -7.35 13.15 0.92
C VAL A 133 -7.80 14.61 1.00
N LYS A 134 -8.93 14.89 1.70
CA LYS A 134 -9.41 16.26 1.93
C LYS A 134 -8.41 17.11 2.72
N LYS A 135 -7.70 16.55 3.69
CA LYS A 135 -6.63 17.25 4.45
C LYS A 135 -5.47 17.62 3.53
N ALA A 136 -5.10 16.75 2.59
CA ALA A 136 -4.03 16.99 1.65
C ALA A 136 -4.31 18.17 0.70
N ARG A 137 -5.58 18.47 0.38
CA ARG A 137 -5.96 19.56 -0.55
C ARG A 137 -5.49 20.94 -0.14
N GLY A 138 -5.35 21.21 1.16
CA GLY A 138 -4.92 22.51 1.70
C GLY A 138 -3.39 22.64 1.85
N ILE A 139 -2.63 21.58 1.62
CA ILE A 139 -1.20 21.56 1.83
C ILE A 139 -0.47 22.42 0.77
N GLN A 140 0.54 23.15 1.24
CA GLN A 140 1.51 23.86 0.42
C GLN A 140 2.90 23.51 0.93
N ALA A 141 3.63 22.69 0.19
CA ALA A 141 4.93 22.18 0.57
C ALA A 141 6.01 22.49 -0.47
N THR A 142 7.27 22.42 -0.07
CA THR A 142 8.41 22.26 -0.96
C THR A 142 8.61 20.79 -1.22
N TRP A 143 8.69 19.98 -0.15
CA TRP A 143 8.94 18.56 -0.20
C TRP A 143 7.86 17.80 0.58
N ILE A 144 7.58 16.58 0.14
CA ILE A 144 6.74 15.63 0.85
C ILE A 144 7.56 14.39 1.11
N TRP A 145 7.55 13.92 2.34
CA TRP A 145 8.16 12.67 2.75
C TRP A 145 7.09 11.66 3.15
N LEU A 146 7.04 10.56 2.40
CA LEU A 146 6.15 9.41 2.66
C LEU A 146 6.96 8.33 3.39
N ASN A 147 6.97 8.40 4.71
CA ASN A 147 7.61 7.37 5.53
C ASN A 147 6.73 6.10 5.51
N GLU A 148 7.33 4.94 5.25
CA GLU A 148 6.67 3.68 4.93
C GLU A 148 5.64 3.85 3.79
N THR A 149 6.16 4.24 2.64
CA THR A 149 5.38 4.61 1.44
C THR A 149 4.27 3.61 1.09
N LYS A 150 4.53 2.31 1.24
CA LYS A 150 3.55 1.25 0.94
C LYS A 150 2.29 1.29 1.81
N GLU A 151 2.31 1.98 2.94
CA GLU A 151 1.15 2.07 3.83
C GLU A 151 0.17 3.18 3.42
N HIS A 152 0.58 4.07 2.51
CA HIS A 152 -0.27 5.16 2.04
C HIS A 152 -1.15 4.73 0.88
N ALA A 153 -2.44 5.10 0.96
CA ALA A 153 -3.37 4.89 -0.14
C ALA A 153 -2.95 5.70 -1.39
N LYS A 154 -3.05 5.11 -2.59
CA LYS A 154 -2.67 5.76 -3.86
C LYS A 154 -3.35 7.12 -4.04
N SER A 155 -4.63 7.24 -3.69
CA SER A 155 -5.39 8.49 -3.78
C SER A 155 -4.83 9.63 -2.92
N VAL A 156 -4.21 9.31 -1.77
CA VAL A 156 -3.50 10.28 -0.94
C VAL A 156 -2.20 10.71 -1.62
N VAL A 157 -1.43 9.76 -2.13
CA VAL A 157 -0.17 10.02 -2.85
C VAL A 157 -0.40 10.89 -4.08
N ASP A 158 -1.42 10.60 -4.90
CA ASP A 158 -1.79 11.38 -6.08
C ASP A 158 -2.17 12.82 -5.72
N MET A 159 -2.88 13.00 -4.62
CA MET A 159 -3.22 14.34 -4.15
C MET A 159 -1.99 15.10 -3.67
N LEU A 160 -1.07 14.43 -2.98
CA LEU A 160 0.15 15.03 -2.46
C LEU A 160 1.14 15.39 -3.57
N ASP A 161 1.21 14.60 -4.64
CA ASP A 161 2.05 14.91 -5.82
C ASP A 161 1.71 16.27 -6.45
N LEU A 162 0.48 16.75 -6.29
CA LEU A 162 0.07 18.06 -6.75
C LEU A 162 0.24 19.18 -5.69
N ARG A 163 0.85 18.89 -4.53
CA ARG A 163 0.97 19.83 -3.40
C ARG A 163 2.39 20.29 -3.12
N HIS A 164 3.39 19.55 -3.54
CA HIS A 164 4.76 20.02 -3.50
C HIS A 164 5.02 21.15 -4.53
N GLY A 165 6.09 21.88 -4.36
CA GLY A 165 6.42 23.03 -5.23
C GLY A 165 5.59 24.29 -5.01
N ARG A 166 4.72 24.30 -3.99
CA ARG A 166 3.82 25.44 -3.70
C ARG A 166 4.31 26.38 -2.60
N TYR A 167 5.37 26.00 -1.92
CA TYR A 167 6.05 26.81 -0.91
C TYR A 167 7.57 26.73 -1.12
N PRO A 168 8.33 27.84 -1.01
CA PRO A 168 7.85 29.21 -0.89
C PRO A 168 7.15 29.70 -2.16
N SER A 169 6.32 30.74 -2.00
CA SER A 169 5.67 31.43 -3.10
C SER A 169 6.28 32.82 -3.28
N LYS A 170 5.83 33.57 -4.30
CA LYS A 170 6.28 34.96 -4.53
C LYS A 170 6.06 35.87 -3.32
N LYS A 171 5.11 35.56 -2.43
CA LYS A 171 4.86 36.33 -1.19
C LYS A 171 5.99 36.21 -0.19
N GLU A 172 6.70 35.09 -0.18
CA GLU A 172 7.88 34.86 0.67
C GLU A 172 9.16 35.42 0.06
N GLY A 173 9.11 36.00 -1.14
CA GLY A 173 10.21 36.66 -1.84
C GLY A 173 10.93 35.82 -2.87
N SER A 174 10.62 34.54 -2.99
CA SER A 174 11.11 33.64 -4.03
C SER A 174 10.15 32.47 -4.23
N MET A 175 10.27 31.79 -5.35
CA MET A 175 9.67 30.45 -5.53
C MET A 175 10.69 29.38 -5.18
N CYS A 176 10.23 28.17 -4.83
CA CYS A 176 11.12 27.05 -4.62
C CYS A 176 11.91 26.70 -5.89
N THR A 177 13.18 26.30 -5.72
CA THR A 177 14.06 25.91 -6.82
C THR A 177 13.99 24.42 -7.10
N HIS A 178 13.88 23.63 -6.04
CA HIS A 178 13.75 22.18 -6.09
C HIS A 178 12.56 21.75 -5.24
N HIS A 179 11.79 20.79 -5.73
CA HIS A 179 10.62 20.29 -5.02
C HIS A 179 10.27 18.86 -5.46
N GLY A 180 9.53 18.12 -4.65
CA GLY A 180 9.07 16.79 -5.02
C GLY A 180 8.59 15.94 -3.84
N MET A 181 8.52 14.65 -4.06
CA MET A 181 8.24 13.65 -3.05
C MET A 181 9.43 12.72 -2.84
N LEU A 182 9.67 12.39 -1.59
CA LEU A 182 10.60 11.35 -1.15
C LEU A 182 9.80 10.24 -0.45
N GLY A 183 10.23 9.01 -0.61
CA GLY A 183 9.60 7.90 0.09
C GLY A 183 10.59 6.81 0.46
N ASP A 184 10.39 6.22 1.62
CA ASP A 184 11.11 5.05 2.08
C ASP A 184 10.12 3.95 2.48
N SER A 185 10.43 2.69 2.18
CA SER A 185 9.54 1.57 2.45
C SER A 185 10.29 0.24 2.46
N ASN A 186 9.67 -0.78 3.04
CA ASN A 186 10.00 -2.18 2.74
C ASN A 186 9.28 -2.60 1.44
N ALA A 187 9.67 -3.74 0.88
CA ALA A 187 9.06 -4.25 -0.33
C ALA A 187 7.53 -4.44 -0.17
N PRO A 188 6.72 -3.92 -1.09
CA PRO A 188 5.28 -4.20 -1.15
C PRO A 188 5.00 -5.57 -1.78
N ASP A 189 3.72 -5.94 -1.91
CA ASP A 189 3.29 -7.00 -2.81
C ASP A 189 3.21 -6.51 -4.28
N GLU A 190 3.05 -7.46 -5.20
CA GLU A 190 3.02 -7.18 -6.65
C GLU A 190 1.72 -6.50 -7.10
N ASP A 191 0.63 -6.65 -6.35
CA ASP A 191 -0.65 -5.99 -6.63
C ASP A 191 -0.68 -4.53 -6.15
N HIS A 192 0.28 -4.16 -5.33
CA HIS A 192 0.34 -2.84 -4.71
C HIS A 192 0.68 -1.74 -5.73
N TRP A 193 0.07 -0.56 -5.60
CA TRP A 193 0.30 0.60 -6.49
C TRP A 193 1.79 1.00 -6.60
N TYR A 194 2.57 0.84 -5.53
CA TYR A 194 4.00 1.14 -5.54
C TYR A 194 4.75 0.23 -6.52
N TYR A 195 4.47 -1.09 -6.51
CA TYR A 195 5.07 -2.04 -7.42
C TYR A 195 4.69 -1.69 -8.87
N LYS A 196 3.42 -1.43 -9.15
CA LYS A 196 2.93 -1.10 -10.49
C LYS A 196 3.65 0.11 -11.06
N ILE A 197 3.81 1.18 -10.27
CA ILE A 197 4.54 2.38 -10.72
C ILE A 197 6.04 2.10 -10.86
N ALA A 198 6.65 1.38 -9.91
CA ALA A 198 8.10 1.16 -9.89
C ALA A 198 8.58 0.20 -10.96
N GLU A 199 7.82 -0.88 -11.25
CA GLU A 199 8.26 -1.97 -12.10
C GLU A 199 7.55 -2.02 -13.47
N GLU A 200 6.30 -1.58 -13.54
CA GLU A 200 5.49 -1.66 -14.75
C GLU A 200 5.40 -0.32 -15.49
N GLU A 201 4.89 0.74 -14.85
CA GLU A 201 4.60 2.03 -15.50
C GLU A 201 5.86 2.89 -15.70
N ARG A 202 6.74 2.96 -14.72
CA ARG A 202 8.04 3.68 -14.71
C ARG A 202 7.98 5.12 -15.27
N PRO A 203 7.16 6.01 -14.69
CA PRO A 203 7.05 7.37 -15.17
C PRO A 203 8.40 8.10 -15.10
N GLU A 204 8.70 8.95 -16.06
CA GLU A 204 10.01 9.57 -16.24
C GLU A 204 10.51 10.36 -15.02
N ASP A 205 9.60 11.09 -14.36
CA ASP A 205 9.89 11.93 -13.18
C ASP A 205 9.97 11.16 -11.86
N TRP A 206 9.78 9.83 -11.87
CA TRP A 206 9.82 8.97 -10.70
C TRP A 206 11.03 8.06 -10.75
N LYS A 207 11.82 8.06 -9.67
CA LYS A 207 13.01 7.20 -9.53
C LYS A 207 12.83 6.29 -8.33
N PHE A 208 13.04 5.01 -8.57
CA PHE A 208 12.91 3.97 -7.55
C PHE A 208 14.27 3.29 -7.35
N TYR A 209 14.69 3.24 -6.09
CA TYR A 209 15.94 2.64 -5.65
C TYR A 209 15.64 1.41 -4.82
N LYS A 210 16.11 0.25 -5.26
CA LYS A 210 15.90 -1.02 -4.54
C LYS A 210 17.22 -1.53 -4.01
N GLN A 211 17.37 -1.55 -2.68
CA GLN A 211 18.55 -2.07 -2.01
C GLN A 211 18.60 -3.59 -2.10
N ALA A 212 19.81 -4.15 -2.06
CA ALA A 212 20.00 -5.58 -1.87
C ALA A 212 19.42 -6.01 -0.51
N GLY A 213 18.83 -7.20 -0.47
CA GLY A 213 18.36 -7.78 0.80
C GLY A 213 19.49 -7.99 1.80
N GLY A 214 19.20 -7.98 3.08
CA GLY A 214 20.10 -8.37 4.15
C GLY A 214 20.41 -9.86 4.15
N VAL A 215 19.51 -10.65 3.55
CA VAL A 215 19.64 -12.08 3.31
C VAL A 215 19.24 -12.41 1.88
N PHE A 216 19.66 -13.57 1.39
CA PHE A 216 19.23 -14.13 0.11
C PHE A 216 19.02 -15.64 0.23
N LYS A 217 18.20 -16.21 -0.65
CA LYS A 217 17.94 -17.64 -0.68
C LYS A 217 18.97 -18.34 -1.55
N ASP A 218 19.64 -19.38 -1.01
CA ASP A 218 20.57 -20.25 -1.72
C ASP A 218 20.05 -21.70 -1.62
N GLY A 219 19.42 -22.18 -2.68
CA GLY A 219 18.62 -23.41 -2.63
C GLY A 219 17.44 -23.26 -1.67
N GLU A 220 17.37 -24.11 -0.64
CA GLU A 220 16.33 -24.05 0.40
C GLU A 220 16.74 -23.24 1.64
N GLU A 221 17.98 -22.74 1.71
CA GLU A 221 18.50 -22.05 2.89
C GLU A 221 18.61 -20.55 2.70
N TRP A 222 18.32 -19.80 3.77
CA TRP A 222 18.57 -18.36 3.86
C TRP A 222 20.00 -18.08 4.31
N LYS A 223 20.75 -17.29 3.53
CA LYS A 223 22.12 -16.87 3.83
C LYS A 223 22.22 -15.36 3.98
N ILE A 224 23.18 -14.90 4.79
CA ILE A 224 23.48 -13.48 4.93
C ILE A 224 24.03 -12.93 3.62
N ASN A 225 23.49 -11.82 3.16
CA ASN A 225 23.91 -11.21 1.90
C ASN A 225 25.13 -10.30 2.11
N PRO A 226 26.29 -10.61 1.51
CA PRO A 226 27.48 -9.77 1.64
C PRO A 226 27.33 -8.40 0.94
N LYS A 227 26.31 -8.23 0.08
CA LYS A 227 26.01 -6.98 -0.61
C LYS A 227 25.00 -6.11 0.15
N ALA A 228 24.55 -6.54 1.33
CA ALA A 228 23.64 -5.74 2.15
C ALA A 228 24.30 -4.43 2.58
N GLU A 229 23.52 -3.35 2.53
CA GLU A 229 23.98 -2.02 2.91
C GLU A 229 23.78 -1.76 4.42
N ASN A 230 24.45 -0.74 4.96
CA ASN A 230 24.33 -0.29 6.35
C ASN A 230 24.71 -1.32 7.42
N ILE A 231 25.39 -2.42 7.08
CA ILE A 231 25.72 -3.48 8.03
C ILE A 231 26.58 -2.96 9.19
N GLY A 232 27.50 -2.03 8.91
CA GLY A 232 28.40 -1.46 9.92
C GLY A 232 27.69 -0.72 11.05
N ASN A 233 26.47 -0.26 10.84
CA ASN A 233 25.64 0.43 11.84
C ASN A 233 24.68 -0.51 12.57
N LEU A 234 24.65 -1.80 12.21
CA LEU A 234 23.78 -2.78 12.84
C LEU A 234 24.53 -3.57 13.93
N PRO A 235 23.83 -4.01 14.98
CA PRO A 235 24.42 -4.91 15.96
C PRO A 235 24.92 -6.20 15.30
N GLU A 236 26.02 -6.75 15.79
CA GLU A 236 26.58 -7.99 15.29
C GLU A 236 25.50 -9.12 15.22
N GLY A 237 25.48 -9.84 14.10
CA GLY A 237 24.52 -10.92 13.87
C GLY A 237 23.08 -10.47 13.68
N TYR A 238 22.81 -9.20 13.38
CA TYR A 238 21.44 -8.66 13.19
C TYR A 238 20.57 -9.52 12.28
N TYR A 239 20.99 -9.77 11.03
CA TYR A 239 20.23 -10.58 10.09
C TYR A 239 20.19 -12.06 10.48
N ARG A 240 21.23 -12.60 11.12
CA ARG A 240 21.22 -14.00 11.61
C ARG A 240 20.14 -14.20 12.68
N ARG A 241 20.00 -13.24 13.61
CA ARG A 241 18.91 -13.27 14.60
C ARG A 241 17.56 -13.06 13.95
N GLY A 242 17.48 -12.20 12.92
CA GLY A 242 16.26 -11.94 12.15
C GLY A 242 15.67 -13.16 11.45
N LEU A 243 16.49 -14.17 11.11
CA LEU A 243 16.04 -15.42 10.50
C LEU A 243 15.36 -16.37 11.50
N GLN A 244 15.62 -16.23 12.80
CA GLN A 244 15.15 -17.19 13.80
C GLN A 244 13.65 -17.02 14.07
N GLY A 245 12.88 -18.12 13.95
CA GLY A 245 11.47 -18.16 14.29
C GLY A 245 10.55 -17.34 13.39
N LYS A 246 11.01 -16.98 12.18
CA LYS A 246 10.21 -16.24 11.19
C LYS A 246 9.75 -17.14 10.06
N THR A 247 8.60 -16.80 9.46
CA THR A 247 8.10 -17.49 8.27
C THR A 247 8.92 -17.09 7.04
N ASN A 248 8.93 -17.95 6.01
CA ASN A 248 9.62 -17.65 4.75
C ASN A 248 9.10 -16.35 4.11
N ASP A 249 7.79 -16.12 4.11
CA ASP A 249 7.20 -14.91 3.54
C ASP A 249 7.63 -13.65 4.30
N TRP A 250 7.68 -13.72 5.63
CA TRP A 250 8.18 -12.62 6.43
C TRP A 250 9.66 -12.30 6.13
N ILE A 251 10.51 -13.34 6.02
CA ILE A 251 11.92 -13.20 5.68
C ILE A 251 12.08 -12.63 4.27
N LYS A 252 11.31 -13.13 3.30
CA LYS A 252 11.30 -12.69 1.91
C LYS A 252 11.08 -11.17 1.81
N VAL A 253 10.03 -10.67 2.43
CA VAL A 253 9.67 -9.26 2.36
C VAL A 253 10.56 -8.37 3.23
N ASN A 254 10.75 -8.74 4.50
CA ASN A 254 11.36 -7.84 5.47
C ASN A 254 12.89 -7.92 5.53
N LEU A 255 13.48 -9.06 5.21
CA LEU A 255 14.93 -9.24 5.24
C LEU A 255 15.56 -9.40 3.86
N ALA A 256 14.93 -10.10 2.92
CA ALA A 256 15.46 -10.27 1.58
C ALA A 256 15.06 -9.13 0.60
N ASN A 257 14.18 -8.21 1.02
CA ASN A 257 13.68 -7.11 0.20
C ASN A 257 13.09 -7.58 -1.15
N GLU A 258 12.42 -8.72 -1.13
CA GLU A 258 11.71 -9.25 -2.28
C GLU A 258 10.23 -8.82 -2.22
N TYR A 259 9.64 -8.60 -3.39
CA TYR A 259 8.22 -8.34 -3.49
C TYR A 259 7.41 -9.54 -3.00
N GLY A 260 6.35 -9.29 -2.25
CA GLY A 260 5.52 -10.34 -1.70
C GLY A 260 4.61 -9.86 -0.59
N PHE A 261 3.70 -10.73 -0.20
CA PHE A 261 2.72 -10.46 0.85
C PHE A 261 3.18 -11.08 2.17
N VAL A 262 3.13 -10.30 3.25
CA VAL A 262 3.30 -10.81 4.61
C VAL A 262 1.92 -10.88 5.25
N SER A 263 1.43 -12.07 5.47
CA SER A 263 0.20 -12.27 6.24
C SER A 263 0.46 -12.03 7.72
N ASP A 264 0.11 -10.85 8.21
CA ASP A 264 0.09 -10.53 9.63
C ASP A 264 -1.19 -11.10 10.27
N GLY A 265 -1.23 -12.42 10.46
CA GLY A 265 -2.37 -13.08 11.08
C GLY A 265 -2.57 -14.51 10.58
N LYS A 266 -3.53 -15.21 11.20
CA LYS A 266 -3.99 -16.50 10.68
C LYS A 266 -4.76 -16.26 9.39
N PRO A 267 -4.41 -16.91 8.27
CA PRO A 267 -5.18 -16.79 7.04
C PRO A 267 -6.65 -17.11 7.30
N VAL A 268 -7.54 -16.37 6.66
CA VAL A 268 -8.98 -16.63 6.79
C VAL A 268 -9.31 -18.06 6.39
N HIS A 269 -8.64 -18.57 5.34
CA HIS A 269 -8.75 -19.94 4.85
C HIS A 269 -7.38 -20.65 4.92
N PRO A 270 -6.97 -21.19 6.07
CA PRO A 270 -5.64 -21.78 6.25
C PRO A 270 -5.40 -23.08 5.45
N PHE A 271 -6.45 -23.64 4.88
CA PHE A 271 -6.41 -24.86 4.06
C PHE A 271 -6.32 -24.58 2.57
N TYR A 272 -6.39 -23.31 2.15
CA TYR A 272 -6.20 -22.89 0.79
C TYR A 272 -4.70 -22.79 0.45
N ALA A 273 -4.33 -23.36 -0.69
CA ALA A 273 -3.02 -23.19 -1.28
C ALA A 273 -3.15 -23.15 -2.80
N ASP A 274 -2.54 -22.18 -3.46
CA ASP A 274 -2.59 -22.00 -4.91
C ASP A 274 -2.14 -23.27 -5.65
N SER A 275 -1.03 -23.87 -5.21
CA SER A 275 -0.46 -25.09 -5.79
C SER A 275 -1.39 -26.30 -5.74
N VAL A 276 -2.41 -26.27 -4.88
CA VAL A 276 -3.38 -27.37 -4.70
C VAL A 276 -4.73 -27.04 -5.31
N HIS A 277 -5.23 -25.83 -5.07
CA HIS A 277 -6.62 -25.46 -5.36
C HIS A 277 -6.80 -24.70 -6.67
N CYS A 278 -5.73 -24.09 -7.22
CA CYS A 278 -5.83 -23.43 -8.52
C CYS A 278 -5.71 -24.42 -9.67
N ALA A 279 -6.72 -24.44 -10.52
CA ALA A 279 -6.69 -25.21 -11.76
C ALA A 279 -5.89 -24.47 -12.84
N SER A 280 -5.22 -25.22 -13.72
CA SER A 280 -4.39 -24.68 -14.81
C SER A 280 -5.14 -24.43 -16.11
N GLY A 281 -6.40 -24.83 -16.21
CA GLY A 281 -7.21 -24.75 -17.43
C GLY A 281 -8.50 -23.95 -17.27
N GLU A 282 -9.20 -23.73 -18.37
CA GLU A 282 -10.51 -23.09 -18.37
C GLU A 282 -11.60 -24.08 -17.93
N TYR A 283 -12.59 -23.61 -17.16
CA TYR A 283 -13.75 -24.39 -16.78
C TYR A 283 -14.90 -24.09 -17.75
N ILE A 284 -15.45 -25.15 -18.36
CA ILE A 284 -16.65 -25.06 -19.19
C ILE A 284 -17.84 -25.55 -18.37
N PRO A 285 -18.79 -24.67 -18.00
CA PRO A 285 -19.97 -25.08 -17.23
C PRO A 285 -20.85 -26.09 -17.98
N ASN A 286 -21.32 -27.09 -17.24
CA ASN A 286 -22.27 -28.07 -17.78
C ASN A 286 -23.69 -27.47 -17.79
N PRO A 287 -24.37 -27.37 -18.95
CA PRO A 287 -25.74 -26.84 -19.06
C PRO A 287 -26.80 -27.59 -18.25
N ASP A 288 -26.56 -28.88 -17.99
CA ASP A 288 -27.52 -29.73 -17.22
C ASP A 288 -27.48 -29.46 -15.72
N ARG A 289 -26.56 -28.60 -15.25
CA ARG A 289 -26.41 -28.25 -13.86
C ARG A 289 -26.52 -26.73 -13.66
N PRO A 290 -27.19 -26.27 -12.60
CA PRO A 290 -27.29 -24.86 -12.37
C PRO A 290 -25.90 -24.26 -11.98
N ILE A 291 -25.64 -23.07 -12.50
CA ILE A 291 -24.59 -22.20 -11.97
C ILE A 291 -25.11 -21.58 -10.66
N VAL A 292 -24.32 -21.66 -9.64
CA VAL A 292 -24.57 -21.04 -8.32
C VAL A 292 -23.94 -19.69 -8.31
N LEU A 293 -24.73 -18.64 -8.06
CA LEU A 293 -24.29 -17.26 -7.93
C LEU A 293 -24.20 -16.88 -6.46
N GLY A 294 -23.01 -16.51 -6.00
CA GLY A 294 -22.79 -15.99 -4.65
C GLY A 294 -22.69 -14.46 -4.67
N PHE A 295 -23.62 -13.76 -4.02
CA PHE A 295 -23.67 -12.31 -4.00
C PHE A 295 -23.14 -11.73 -2.70
N ASP A 296 -22.25 -10.74 -2.82
CA ASP A 296 -21.93 -9.79 -1.78
C ASP A 296 -22.51 -8.41 -2.14
N PHE A 297 -23.19 -7.78 -1.17
CA PHE A 297 -23.89 -6.51 -1.36
C PHE A 297 -23.16 -5.40 -0.63
N GLY A 298 -22.71 -4.39 -1.35
CA GLY A 298 -22.01 -3.23 -0.82
C GLY A 298 -21.92 -2.14 -1.87
N ARG A 299 -21.01 -1.19 -1.68
CA ARG A 299 -20.67 -0.18 -2.71
C ARG A 299 -19.79 -0.76 -3.82
N THR A 300 -19.17 -1.90 -3.56
CA THR A 300 -18.43 -2.70 -4.54
C THR A 300 -19.10 -4.08 -4.57
N PRO A 301 -20.28 -4.20 -5.22
CA PRO A 301 -21.00 -5.46 -5.25
C PRO A 301 -20.24 -6.49 -6.10
N ALA A 302 -20.26 -7.73 -5.63
CA ALA A 302 -19.60 -8.87 -6.28
C ALA A 302 -20.56 -10.05 -6.48
N CYS A 303 -20.30 -10.81 -7.55
CA CYS A 303 -20.99 -12.05 -7.87
C CYS A 303 -19.96 -13.11 -8.24
N ALA A 304 -19.79 -14.12 -7.38
CA ALA A 304 -18.96 -15.29 -7.65
C ALA A 304 -19.80 -16.37 -8.37
N MET A 305 -19.23 -17.06 -9.35
CA MET A 305 -19.89 -18.06 -10.18
C MET A 305 -19.31 -19.45 -9.94
N LEU A 306 -20.11 -20.31 -9.33
CA LEU A 306 -19.71 -21.66 -8.96
C LEU A 306 -20.57 -22.70 -9.65
N GLN A 307 -20.00 -23.86 -9.91
CA GLN A 307 -20.78 -25.04 -10.34
C GLN A 307 -20.26 -26.29 -9.65
N ARG A 308 -21.17 -27.21 -9.35
CA ARG A 308 -20.84 -28.54 -8.84
C ARG A 308 -20.45 -29.45 -10.00
N ASN A 309 -19.25 -30.02 -10.00
CA ASN A 309 -18.76 -30.93 -11.02
C ASN A 309 -19.43 -32.33 -10.90
N SER A 310 -19.17 -33.23 -11.85
CA SER A 310 -19.71 -34.59 -11.86
C SER A 310 -19.31 -35.45 -10.67
N MET A 311 -18.19 -35.19 -10.08
CA MET A 311 -17.61 -35.88 -8.92
C MET A 311 -18.08 -35.32 -7.57
N GLY A 312 -18.93 -34.28 -7.60
CA GLY A 312 -19.44 -33.62 -6.40
C GLY A 312 -18.54 -32.52 -5.83
N GLY A 313 -17.45 -32.17 -6.49
CA GLY A 313 -16.60 -31.05 -6.15
C GLY A 313 -17.16 -29.71 -6.62
N TRP A 314 -16.63 -28.62 -6.11
CA TRP A 314 -16.98 -27.24 -6.46
C TRP A 314 -15.91 -26.61 -7.34
N ALA A 315 -16.33 -26.04 -8.46
CA ALA A 315 -15.52 -25.18 -9.31
C ALA A 315 -16.00 -23.74 -9.13
N LEU A 316 -15.16 -22.86 -8.61
CA LEU A 316 -15.31 -21.40 -8.70
C LEU A 316 -14.59 -20.99 -9.98
N PHE A 317 -15.34 -20.57 -11.01
CA PHE A 317 -14.77 -20.47 -12.35
C PHE A 317 -14.88 -19.08 -12.98
N ASP A 318 -15.69 -18.18 -12.39
CA ASP A 318 -15.86 -16.83 -12.92
C ASP A 318 -16.34 -15.90 -11.81
N GLU A 319 -16.15 -14.61 -12.01
CA GLU A 319 -16.63 -13.55 -11.10
C GLU A 319 -16.99 -12.28 -11.86
N LEU A 320 -17.85 -11.47 -11.26
CA LEU A 320 -18.17 -10.13 -11.71
C LEU A 320 -18.14 -9.20 -10.51
N VAL A 321 -17.33 -8.15 -10.59
CA VAL A 321 -17.20 -7.12 -9.56
C VAL A 321 -17.47 -5.76 -10.19
N CYS A 322 -18.17 -4.88 -9.48
CA CYS A 322 -18.40 -3.50 -9.88
C CYS A 322 -17.97 -2.53 -8.79
N ASP A 323 -17.29 -1.48 -9.17
CA ASP A 323 -16.92 -0.41 -8.26
C ASP A 323 -18.01 0.66 -8.19
N ASP A 324 -18.22 1.20 -6.98
CA ASP A 324 -19.12 2.32 -6.64
C ASP A 324 -20.53 2.21 -7.26
N SER A 325 -21.09 1.00 -7.23
CA SER A 325 -22.37 0.64 -7.85
C SER A 325 -23.34 0.09 -6.81
N GLY A 326 -24.63 0.32 -7.01
CA GLY A 326 -25.70 -0.26 -6.20
C GLY A 326 -26.31 -1.50 -6.83
N ALA A 327 -27.15 -2.22 -6.07
CA ALA A 327 -27.84 -3.41 -6.57
C ALA A 327 -28.72 -3.14 -7.82
N LEU A 328 -29.25 -1.92 -7.97
CA LEU A 328 -30.06 -1.52 -9.13
C LEU A 328 -29.26 -1.52 -10.44
N GLU A 329 -28.00 -1.12 -10.38
CA GLU A 329 -27.10 -1.06 -11.53
C GLU A 329 -26.42 -2.40 -11.76
N PHE A 330 -26.09 -3.09 -10.67
CA PHE A 330 -25.38 -4.37 -10.73
C PHE A 330 -26.24 -5.54 -11.25
N ALA A 331 -27.52 -5.62 -10.85
CA ALA A 331 -28.37 -6.75 -11.25
C ALA A 331 -28.56 -6.88 -12.78
N PRO A 332 -28.80 -5.80 -13.56
CA PRO A 332 -28.85 -5.88 -15.02
C PRO A 332 -27.50 -6.31 -15.64
N LEU A 333 -26.36 -5.89 -15.04
CA LEU A 333 -25.04 -6.29 -15.53
C LEU A 333 -24.81 -7.79 -15.36
N VAL A 334 -25.11 -8.34 -14.17
CA VAL A 334 -25.01 -9.79 -13.92
C VAL A 334 -25.93 -10.56 -14.90
N LYS A 335 -27.16 -10.10 -15.08
CA LYS A 335 -28.12 -10.75 -16.01
C LYS A 335 -27.57 -10.83 -17.43
N ARG A 336 -27.13 -9.70 -17.96
CA ARG A 336 -26.52 -9.61 -19.29
C ARG A 336 -25.28 -10.48 -19.40
N TYR A 337 -24.39 -10.44 -18.42
CA TYR A 337 -23.17 -11.24 -18.39
C TYR A 337 -23.48 -12.75 -18.46
N MET A 338 -24.47 -13.22 -17.71
CA MET A 338 -24.90 -14.62 -17.71
C MET A 338 -25.49 -15.02 -19.06
N GLU A 339 -26.28 -14.16 -19.67
CA GLU A 339 -26.92 -14.42 -20.97
C GLU A 339 -25.87 -14.44 -22.11
N GLU A 340 -24.88 -13.59 -22.05
CA GLU A 340 -23.81 -13.52 -23.06
C GLU A 340 -22.80 -14.67 -22.95
N ASN A 341 -22.39 -15.02 -21.73
CA ASN A 341 -21.32 -16.00 -21.51
C ASN A 341 -21.83 -17.43 -21.26
N TYR A 342 -23.04 -17.58 -20.70
CA TYR A 342 -23.58 -18.89 -20.28
C TYR A 342 -25.04 -19.07 -20.67
N PRO A 343 -25.41 -18.85 -21.96
CA PRO A 343 -26.81 -18.79 -22.43
C PRO A 343 -27.56 -20.07 -22.23
N LEU A 344 -26.88 -21.22 -22.18
CA LEU A 344 -27.51 -22.55 -22.04
C LEU A 344 -27.67 -22.98 -20.58
N CYS A 345 -27.06 -22.26 -19.62
CA CYS A 345 -27.06 -22.65 -18.23
C CYS A 345 -28.19 -22.00 -17.44
N LYS A 346 -28.82 -22.78 -16.58
CA LYS A 346 -29.70 -22.26 -15.52
C LYS A 346 -28.85 -21.74 -14.38
N PHE A 347 -29.35 -20.74 -13.65
CA PHE A 347 -28.63 -20.19 -12.50
C PHE A 347 -29.55 -19.94 -11.31
N VAL A 348 -28.96 -19.99 -10.12
CA VAL A 348 -29.63 -19.77 -8.84
C VAL A 348 -28.69 -19.03 -7.93
N GLY A 349 -29.17 -18.01 -7.22
CA GLY A 349 -28.34 -17.11 -6.42
C GLY A 349 -28.60 -17.19 -4.92
N TRP A 350 -27.55 -16.99 -4.16
CA TRP A 350 -27.59 -16.72 -2.71
C TRP A 350 -26.75 -15.50 -2.38
N GLY A 351 -27.19 -14.77 -1.37
CA GLY A 351 -26.46 -13.60 -0.88
C GLY A 351 -26.51 -13.46 0.62
N ASP A 352 -25.74 -12.53 1.13
CA ASP A 352 -25.70 -12.19 2.53
C ASP A 352 -27.10 -11.80 3.05
N PRO A 353 -27.55 -12.30 4.22
CA PRO A 353 -28.84 -11.93 4.79
C PRO A 353 -29.04 -10.43 5.02
N SER A 354 -27.95 -9.64 5.15
CA SER A 354 -28.05 -8.17 5.26
C SER A 354 -28.68 -7.51 4.03
N GLY A 355 -28.65 -8.18 2.86
CA GLY A 355 -29.37 -7.77 1.65
C GLY A 355 -30.90 -7.78 1.78
N GLN A 356 -31.45 -8.20 2.91
CA GLN A 356 -32.86 -8.02 3.27
C GLN A 356 -33.16 -6.65 3.88
N ASN A 357 -32.12 -5.92 4.32
CA ASN A 357 -32.28 -4.59 4.91
C ASN A 357 -32.67 -3.58 3.82
N ARG A 358 -33.65 -2.74 4.14
CA ARG A 358 -34.09 -1.66 3.25
C ARG A 358 -33.02 -0.58 3.18
N ASN A 359 -32.69 -0.16 1.99
CA ASN A 359 -31.84 1.02 1.80
C ASN A 359 -32.62 2.29 2.17
N GLN A 360 -32.01 3.24 2.86
CA GLN A 360 -32.68 4.50 3.25
C GLN A 360 -33.17 5.34 2.07
N ALA A 361 -32.61 5.11 0.86
CA ALA A 361 -32.96 5.84 -0.36
C ALA A 361 -34.01 5.12 -1.24
N ASN A 362 -34.27 3.83 -1.05
CA ASN A 362 -35.19 3.03 -1.85
C ASN A 362 -35.90 1.97 -1.00
N SER A 363 -37.21 1.79 -1.21
CA SER A 363 -37.98 0.77 -0.48
C SER A 363 -37.66 -0.68 -0.88
N ASP A 364 -36.85 -0.88 -1.93
CA ASP A 364 -36.53 -2.20 -2.47
C ASP A 364 -35.23 -2.75 -1.88
N THR A 365 -35.27 -4.03 -1.53
CA THR A 365 -34.10 -4.76 -1.05
C THR A 365 -33.27 -5.29 -2.24
N PRO A 366 -31.95 -5.49 -2.11
CA PRO A 366 -31.11 -6.14 -3.12
C PRO A 366 -31.72 -7.43 -3.69
N PHE A 367 -32.30 -8.27 -2.86
CA PHE A 367 -32.96 -9.50 -3.32
C PHE A 367 -34.20 -9.26 -4.18
N LYS A 368 -34.99 -8.20 -3.90
CA LYS A 368 -36.13 -7.84 -4.76
C LYS A 368 -35.64 -7.34 -6.12
N ILE A 369 -34.59 -6.55 -6.13
CA ILE A 369 -33.98 -5.99 -7.36
C ILE A 369 -33.45 -7.13 -8.24
N LEU A 370 -32.68 -8.07 -7.67
CA LEU A 370 -32.18 -9.23 -8.42
C LEU A 370 -33.30 -10.07 -9.01
N ARG A 371 -34.35 -10.35 -8.24
CA ARG A 371 -35.51 -11.11 -8.73
C ARG A 371 -36.26 -10.37 -9.82
N ALA A 372 -36.42 -9.06 -9.69
CA ALA A 372 -37.04 -8.24 -10.75
C ALA A 372 -36.19 -8.22 -12.02
N ALA A 373 -34.88 -8.32 -11.93
CA ALA A 373 -33.98 -8.51 -13.08
C ALA A 373 -34.01 -9.96 -13.66
N GLY A 374 -34.79 -10.86 -13.06
CA GLY A 374 -34.89 -12.25 -13.52
C GLY A 374 -33.81 -13.17 -12.96
N ILE A 375 -33.13 -12.79 -11.89
CA ILE A 375 -32.13 -13.60 -11.20
C ILE A 375 -32.76 -14.21 -9.95
N PRO A 376 -33.03 -15.55 -9.92
CA PRO A 376 -33.54 -16.22 -8.73
C PRO A 376 -32.51 -16.13 -7.60
N CYS A 377 -32.75 -15.32 -6.60
CA CYS A 377 -31.84 -15.12 -5.49
C CYS A 377 -32.54 -15.16 -4.14
N ALA A 378 -31.93 -15.84 -3.18
CA ALA A 378 -32.41 -15.97 -1.81
C ALA A 378 -31.32 -15.61 -0.79
N PRO A 379 -31.68 -15.16 0.42
CA PRO A 379 -30.72 -14.98 1.49
C PRO A 379 -30.18 -16.33 1.96
N THR A 380 -28.91 -16.36 2.37
CA THR A 380 -28.35 -17.50 3.09
C THR A 380 -28.98 -17.62 4.47
N GLN A 381 -28.93 -18.82 5.07
CA GLN A 381 -29.58 -19.10 6.36
C GLN A 381 -28.92 -18.39 7.55
N THR A 382 -27.64 -18.04 7.42
CA THR A 382 -26.87 -17.44 8.50
C THR A 382 -25.82 -16.49 7.98
N ASN A 383 -25.48 -15.49 8.80
CA ASN A 383 -24.33 -14.60 8.61
C ASN A 383 -23.20 -14.90 9.60
N ASP A 384 -23.26 -16.00 10.33
CA ASP A 384 -22.22 -16.41 11.26
C ASP A 384 -20.90 -16.66 10.52
N PRO A 385 -19.83 -15.90 10.83
CA PRO A 385 -18.54 -16.01 10.12
C PRO A 385 -17.90 -17.40 10.26
N MET A 386 -18.14 -18.11 11.35
CA MET A 386 -17.59 -19.45 11.59
C MET A 386 -18.24 -20.48 10.65
N ILE A 387 -19.57 -20.41 10.50
CA ILE A 387 -20.32 -21.32 9.64
C ILE A 387 -19.98 -21.03 8.15
N ARG A 388 -19.92 -19.75 7.78
CA ARG A 388 -19.56 -19.34 6.41
C ARG A 388 -18.15 -19.80 6.05
N ARG A 389 -17.18 -19.62 6.96
CA ARG A 389 -15.81 -20.08 6.75
C ARG A 389 -15.72 -21.61 6.66
N ALA A 390 -16.39 -22.33 7.53
CA ALA A 390 -16.42 -23.79 7.51
C ALA A 390 -17.01 -24.34 6.21
N ALA A 391 -17.99 -23.67 5.60
CA ALA A 391 -18.60 -24.07 4.32
C ALA A 391 -17.58 -24.10 3.16
N LEU A 392 -16.55 -23.25 3.19
CA LEU A 392 -15.45 -23.26 2.22
C LEU A 392 -14.29 -24.18 2.67
N GLU A 393 -13.94 -24.17 3.95
CA GLU A 393 -12.82 -24.96 4.45
C GLU A 393 -13.04 -26.49 4.34
N VAL A 394 -14.27 -26.94 4.50
CA VAL A 394 -14.59 -28.39 4.37
C VAL A 394 -14.23 -28.92 2.99
N PRO A 395 -14.73 -28.35 1.89
CA PRO A 395 -14.36 -28.83 0.55
C PRO A 395 -12.89 -28.55 0.18
N MET A 396 -12.20 -27.56 0.79
CA MET A 396 -10.77 -27.36 0.60
C MET A 396 -9.93 -28.49 1.19
N LYS A 397 -10.35 -29.08 2.29
CA LYS A 397 -9.64 -30.20 2.96
C LYS A 397 -9.84 -31.55 2.29
N GLU A 398 -10.90 -31.70 1.53
CA GLU A 398 -11.29 -32.98 0.95
C GLU A 398 -10.67 -33.19 -0.43
N ILE A 399 -10.14 -34.39 -0.65
CA ILE A 399 -9.64 -34.84 -1.95
C ILE A 399 -10.66 -35.82 -2.54
N MET A 400 -11.00 -35.63 -3.79
CA MET A 400 -11.91 -36.51 -4.54
C MET A 400 -11.21 -37.78 -5.04
N MET A 401 -11.95 -38.74 -5.54
CA MET A 401 -11.42 -40.03 -6.05
C MET A 401 -10.45 -39.86 -7.22
N ASP A 402 -10.50 -38.76 -7.95
CA ASP A 402 -9.58 -38.41 -9.04
C ASP A 402 -8.29 -37.74 -8.56
N GLY A 403 -8.08 -37.63 -7.25
CA GLY A 403 -6.91 -37.01 -6.66
C GLY A 403 -6.94 -35.48 -6.63
N LYS A 404 -8.02 -34.84 -7.10
CA LYS A 404 -8.17 -33.40 -7.08
C LYS A 404 -8.87 -32.92 -5.81
N PRO A 405 -8.59 -31.66 -5.34
CA PRO A 405 -9.31 -31.09 -4.23
C PRO A 405 -10.79 -30.92 -4.58
N ARG A 406 -11.65 -31.05 -3.58
CA ARG A 406 -13.10 -30.90 -3.75
C ARG A 406 -13.54 -29.47 -4.00
N PHE A 407 -12.67 -28.48 -3.75
CA PHE A 407 -12.81 -27.08 -4.15
C PHE A 407 -11.66 -26.70 -5.09
N GLN A 408 -12.02 -26.16 -6.25
CA GLN A 408 -11.05 -25.67 -7.25
C GLN A 408 -11.40 -24.26 -7.69
N LEU A 409 -10.37 -23.40 -7.78
CA LEU A 409 -10.42 -22.05 -8.33
C LEU A 409 -9.86 -22.08 -9.75
N TYR A 410 -10.57 -21.49 -10.69
CA TYR A 410 -10.16 -21.43 -12.09
C TYR A 410 -9.67 -20.01 -12.47
N PRO A 411 -8.79 -19.87 -13.50
CA PRO A 411 -8.09 -18.61 -13.79
C PRO A 411 -8.98 -17.39 -14.06
N LYS A 412 -10.19 -17.58 -14.57
CA LYS A 412 -11.13 -16.50 -14.86
C LYS A 412 -11.78 -15.88 -13.62
N ALA A 413 -11.66 -16.56 -12.46
CA ALA A 413 -12.14 -16.11 -11.15
C ALA A 413 -10.98 -15.74 -10.21
N LYS A 414 -9.87 -15.27 -10.77
CA LYS A 414 -8.68 -14.83 -10.05
C LYS A 414 -8.51 -13.33 -10.11
#